data_ec327be7c5ffb882e5a2a8f96991342d
#
_entry.id   ec327be7c5ffb882e5a2a8f96991342d
#
_cell.length_a   1.000
_cell.length_b   1.000
_cell.length_c   1.000
_cell.angle_alpha   90.00
_cell.angle_beta   90.00
_cell.angle_gamma   90.00
#
_symmetry.space_group_name_H-M   'P 1'
#
loop_
_entity.id
_entity.type
_entity.pdbx_description
1 polymer ?
#
loop_
_entity_poly.entity_id
_entity_poly.type
_entity_poly.pdbx_seq_one_letter_code
_entity_poly.pdbx_strand_id
1 'polypeptide(L)'
;NQDVKTTLPGEVVKDVEFYDYQAKYIDNRIIMDIPAKIDEAVMEQMRTYAGQAFRALGGCGLARCDFFYTADGQIYLNELNTMPGFTQWSMYPLLWENMGLPYSDLIEELVELGQEMFVKRESHLI
;
A
#
# COMPACT_ATOMS: atom_id res chain seq x y z
N ASN A 1 1.06 -9.34 15.41
CA ASN A 1 0.33 -9.20 14.20
C ASN A 1 0.64 -10.30 13.20
N GLN A 2 -0.23 -11.26 13.14
CA GLN A 2 0.05 -12.49 12.42
C GLN A 2 -0.61 -12.55 11.06
N ASP A 3 -1.58 -11.69 10.83
CA ASP A 3 -2.37 -11.71 9.62
C ASP A 3 -2.05 -10.48 8.77
N VAL A 4 -1.18 -10.66 7.78
CA VAL A 4 -0.77 -9.57 6.90
C VAL A 4 -1.73 -9.51 5.72
N LYS A 5 -2.37 -8.35 5.55
CA LYS A 5 -3.27 -8.09 4.43
C LYS A 5 -2.60 -7.14 3.45
N THR A 6 -2.83 -7.37 2.18
CA THR A 6 -2.26 -6.54 1.12
C THR A 6 -3.34 -6.05 0.18
N THR A 7 -3.06 -4.95 -0.53
CA THR A 7 -3.96 -4.44 -1.57
C THR A 7 -3.45 -4.84 -2.95
N LEU A 8 -4.28 -4.62 -3.96
CA LEU A 8 -3.81 -4.57 -5.32
C LEU A 8 -2.88 -3.36 -5.47
N PRO A 9 -1.87 -3.43 -6.32
CA PRO A 9 -0.95 -2.30 -6.49
C PRO A 9 -1.59 -1.16 -7.25
N GLY A 10 -1.12 0.05 -6.96
CA GLY A 10 -1.42 1.23 -7.74
C GLY A 10 -0.17 1.66 -8.49
N GLU A 11 -0.37 2.41 -9.55
CA GLU A 11 0.73 2.92 -10.37
C GLU A 11 0.82 4.43 -10.24
N VAL A 12 2.03 4.94 -10.08
CA VAL A 12 2.31 6.38 -10.08
C VAL A 12 2.78 6.76 -11.48
N VAL A 13 2.06 7.70 -12.10
CA VAL A 13 2.38 8.21 -13.42
C VAL A 13 2.83 9.65 -13.28
N LYS A 14 4.07 9.94 -13.64
CA LYS A 14 4.66 11.26 -13.38
C LYS A 14 4.42 12.29 -14.46
N ASP A 15 4.16 11.88 -15.69
CA ASP A 15 4.08 12.80 -16.80
C ASP A 15 2.64 13.09 -17.17
N VAL A 16 2.12 14.18 -16.61
CA VAL A 16 0.71 14.54 -16.69
C VAL A 16 0.30 15.01 -18.08
N GLU A 17 1.22 15.57 -18.87
CA GLU A 17 0.90 16.20 -20.16
C GLU A 17 0.38 15.21 -21.20
N PHE A 18 0.83 13.98 -21.12
CA PHE A 18 0.48 12.94 -22.10
C PHE A 18 -0.43 11.87 -21.55
N TYR A 19 -0.91 12.06 -20.34
CA TYR A 19 -1.74 11.03 -19.73
C TYR A 19 -3.20 11.20 -20.15
N ASP A 20 -3.82 10.08 -20.52
CA ASP A 20 -5.21 10.02 -20.90
C ASP A 20 -6.11 10.37 -19.72
N TYR A 21 -7.26 10.99 -20.00
CA TYR A 21 -8.23 11.42 -18.98
C TYR A 21 -8.84 10.30 -18.13
N GLN A 22 -8.32 9.11 -18.21
CA GLN A 22 -8.78 7.99 -17.40
C GLN A 22 -8.14 7.92 -16.02
N ALA A 23 -7.19 8.78 -15.73
CA ALA A 23 -6.61 8.86 -14.39
C ALA A 23 -7.67 9.39 -13.43
N LYS A 24 -7.93 8.63 -12.38
CA LYS A 24 -9.01 8.96 -11.42
C LYS A 24 -8.52 9.76 -10.22
N TYR A 25 -7.24 9.73 -9.94
CA TYR A 25 -6.70 10.31 -8.72
C TYR A 25 -5.50 11.16 -9.03
N ILE A 26 -5.45 12.37 -8.45
CA ILE A 26 -4.36 13.32 -8.64
C ILE A 26 -3.89 13.78 -7.27
N ASP A 27 -2.59 13.69 -7.02
CA ASP A 27 -1.96 14.21 -5.82
C ASP A 27 -0.71 14.98 -6.23
N ASN A 28 -0.72 16.31 -6.07
CA ASN A 28 0.42 17.18 -6.38
C ASN A 28 1.07 16.93 -7.75
N ARG A 29 0.32 16.95 -8.82
CA ARG A 29 0.78 16.69 -10.20
C ARG A 29 1.18 15.23 -10.46
N ILE A 30 0.96 14.36 -9.52
CA ILE A 30 1.15 12.93 -9.73
C ILE A 30 -0.19 12.32 -10.05
N ILE A 31 -0.25 11.56 -11.11
CA ILE A 31 -1.45 10.82 -11.49
C ILE A 31 -1.30 9.39 -10.99
N MET A 32 -2.34 8.88 -10.37
CA MET A 32 -2.33 7.53 -9.82
C MET A 32 -3.37 6.67 -10.52
N ASP A 33 -2.95 5.52 -11.02
CA ASP A 33 -3.85 4.48 -11.52
C ASP A 33 -4.10 3.45 -10.43
N ILE A 34 -5.34 3.31 -10.03
CA ILE A 34 -5.71 2.37 -8.97
C ILE A 34 -6.91 1.53 -9.45
N PRO A 35 -6.76 0.23 -9.60
CA PRO A 35 -5.51 -0.52 -9.51
C PRO A 35 -4.59 -0.26 -10.72
N ALA A 36 -3.33 -0.63 -10.60
CA ALA A 36 -2.38 -0.49 -11.70
C ALA A 36 -2.84 -1.32 -12.91
N LYS A 37 -2.53 -0.83 -14.10
CA LYS A 37 -2.91 -1.51 -15.35
C LYS A 37 -1.82 -2.51 -15.76
N ILE A 38 -1.71 -3.59 -15.03
CA ILE A 38 -0.74 -4.66 -15.27
C ILE A 38 -1.45 -6.01 -15.14
N ASP A 39 -0.80 -7.07 -15.57
CA ASP A 39 -1.36 -8.42 -15.50
C ASP A 39 -1.69 -8.82 -14.07
N GLU A 40 -2.79 -9.55 -13.90
CA GLU A 40 -3.21 -10.03 -12.59
C GLU A 40 -2.15 -10.89 -11.92
N ALA A 41 -1.44 -11.71 -12.69
CA ALA A 41 -0.37 -12.54 -12.15
C ALA A 41 0.76 -11.70 -11.56
N VAL A 42 1.09 -10.58 -12.20
CA VAL A 42 2.10 -9.66 -11.71
C VAL A 42 1.62 -8.95 -10.45
N MET A 43 0.35 -8.53 -10.43
CA MET A 43 -0.23 -7.91 -9.25
C MET A 43 -0.18 -8.84 -8.04
N GLU A 44 -0.53 -10.10 -8.23
CA GLU A 44 -0.50 -11.09 -7.14
C GLU A 44 0.92 -11.36 -6.67
N GLN A 45 1.88 -11.35 -7.57
CA GLN A 45 3.29 -11.51 -7.21
C GLN A 45 3.78 -10.32 -6.38
N MET A 46 3.39 -9.11 -6.76
CA MET A 46 3.71 -7.91 -5.97
C MET A 46 3.10 -7.98 -4.56
N ARG A 47 1.85 -8.44 -4.46
CA ARG A 47 1.19 -8.61 -3.15
C ARG A 47 1.95 -9.60 -2.28
N THR A 48 2.38 -10.71 -2.87
CA THR A 48 3.18 -11.71 -2.16
C THR A 48 4.48 -11.11 -1.66
N TYR A 49 5.19 -10.39 -2.52
CA TYR A 49 6.45 -9.74 -2.15
C TYR A 49 6.25 -8.69 -1.06
N ALA A 50 5.18 -7.90 -1.16
CA ALA A 50 4.87 -6.90 -0.15
C ALA A 50 4.65 -7.54 1.23
N GLY A 51 3.89 -8.60 1.28
CA GLY A 51 3.65 -9.33 2.52
C GLY A 51 4.91 -9.93 3.10
N GLN A 52 5.76 -10.51 2.24
CA GLN A 52 7.04 -11.08 2.67
C GLN A 52 7.98 -10.01 3.21
N ALA A 53 8.07 -8.87 2.52
CA ALA A 53 8.93 -7.77 2.97
C ALA A 53 8.47 -7.21 4.31
N PHE A 54 7.16 -7.04 4.47
CA PHE A 54 6.58 -6.53 5.70
C PHE A 54 6.91 -7.44 6.89
N ARG A 55 6.74 -8.75 6.72
CA ARG A 55 7.08 -9.72 7.77
C ARG A 55 8.57 -9.78 8.05
N ALA A 56 9.39 -9.76 6.99
CA ALA A 56 10.84 -9.85 7.13
C ALA A 56 11.43 -8.69 7.92
N LEU A 57 10.82 -7.51 7.81
CA LEU A 57 11.27 -6.31 8.52
C LEU A 57 10.55 -6.11 9.86
N GLY A 58 9.77 -7.09 10.30
CA GLY A 58 9.06 -7.01 11.56
C GLY A 58 7.98 -5.94 11.56
N GLY A 59 7.33 -5.73 10.42
CA GLY A 59 6.32 -4.69 10.27
C GLY A 59 5.12 -4.88 11.17
N CYS A 60 4.56 -3.77 11.63
CA CYS A 60 3.31 -3.77 12.38
C CYS A 60 2.51 -2.51 12.04
N GLY A 61 1.20 -2.64 12.09
CA GLY A 61 0.30 -1.57 11.72
C GLY A 61 0.14 -1.46 10.22
N LEU A 62 0.95 -0.64 9.59
CA LEU A 62 0.83 -0.39 8.16
C LEU A 62 2.19 -0.14 7.51
N ALA A 63 2.22 -0.31 6.20
CA ALA A 63 3.36 0.10 5.40
C ALA A 63 2.93 0.21 3.94
N ARG A 64 3.59 1.06 3.18
CA ARG A 64 3.47 1.11 1.73
C ARG A 64 4.73 0.53 1.13
N CYS A 65 4.56 -0.45 0.25
CA CYS A 65 5.66 -1.11 -0.44
C CYS A 65 5.79 -0.51 -1.84
N ASP A 66 6.96 0.03 -2.14
CA ASP A 66 7.20 0.65 -3.44
C ASP A 66 8.06 -0.27 -4.31
N PHE A 67 7.60 -0.50 -5.53
CA PHE A 67 8.26 -1.38 -6.49
C PHE A 67 8.61 -0.64 -7.75
N PHE A 68 9.67 -1.11 -8.42
CA PHE A 68 9.90 -0.80 -9.82
C PHE A 68 9.49 -2.00 -10.65
N TYR A 69 8.76 -1.76 -11.72
CA TYR A 69 8.35 -2.78 -12.66
C TYR A 69 8.89 -2.40 -14.03
N THR A 70 9.72 -3.25 -14.59
CA THR A 70 10.42 -2.93 -15.84
C THR A 70 9.64 -3.42 -17.05
N ALA A 71 9.98 -2.88 -18.23
CA ALA A 71 9.34 -3.24 -19.48
C ALA A 71 9.54 -4.72 -19.83
N ASP A 72 10.63 -5.34 -19.35
CA ASP A 72 10.89 -6.76 -19.57
C ASP A 72 10.29 -7.66 -18.50
N GLY A 73 9.44 -7.11 -17.63
CA GLY A 73 8.67 -7.89 -16.66
C GLY A 73 9.35 -8.19 -15.34
N GLN A 74 10.42 -7.46 -15.01
CA GLN A 74 11.11 -7.65 -13.74
C GLN A 74 10.50 -6.78 -12.66
N ILE A 75 10.39 -7.31 -11.45
CA ILE A 75 9.86 -6.61 -10.29
C ILE A 75 11.01 -6.41 -9.30
N TYR A 76 11.26 -5.16 -8.94
CA TYR A 76 12.29 -4.81 -7.94
C TYR A 76 11.65 -4.09 -6.78
N LEU A 77 11.91 -4.57 -5.56
CA LEU A 77 11.49 -3.86 -4.36
C LEU A 77 12.39 -2.65 -4.16
N ASN A 78 11.80 -1.46 -4.14
CA ASN A 78 12.56 -0.23 -3.92
C ASN A 78 12.66 0.09 -2.44
N GLU A 79 11.51 0.22 -1.77
CA GLU A 79 11.51 0.57 -0.34
C GLU A 79 10.21 0.15 0.33
N LEU A 80 10.28 0.05 1.64
CA LEU A 80 9.11 -0.16 2.49
C LEU A 80 8.96 1.10 3.34
N ASN A 81 7.87 1.82 3.17
CA ASN A 81 7.61 3.07 3.87
C ASN A 81 6.59 2.82 4.98
N THR A 82 7.05 2.93 6.24
CA THR A 82 6.19 2.68 7.40
C THR A 82 5.40 3.90 7.85
N MET A 83 5.63 5.05 7.23
CA MET A 83 4.86 6.28 7.48
C MET A 83 4.43 6.92 6.17
N PRO A 84 3.61 6.22 5.39
CA PRO A 84 3.17 6.76 4.09
C PRO A 84 2.24 7.95 4.28
N GLY A 85 2.13 8.77 3.23
CA GLY A 85 1.16 9.85 3.21
C GLY A 85 -0.22 9.31 3.55
N PHE A 86 -0.99 10.05 4.35
CA PHE A 86 -2.25 9.57 4.87
C PHE A 86 -3.36 10.61 4.81
N THR A 87 -3.42 11.34 3.72
CA THR A 87 -4.60 12.15 3.41
C THR A 87 -5.60 11.28 2.66
N GLN A 88 -6.84 11.72 2.56
CA GLN A 88 -7.85 10.96 1.81
C GLN A 88 -7.51 10.82 0.33
N TRP A 89 -6.53 11.57 -0.18
CA TRP A 89 -6.09 11.53 -1.58
C TRP A 89 -4.74 10.86 -1.75
N SER A 90 -4.14 10.36 -0.67
CA SER A 90 -2.85 9.69 -0.74
C SER A 90 -2.99 8.25 -1.22
N MET A 91 -1.93 7.73 -1.83
CA MET A 91 -1.92 6.40 -2.42
C MET A 91 -2.36 5.31 -1.43
N TYR A 92 -1.81 5.31 -0.22
CA TYR A 92 -2.08 4.22 0.72
C TYR A 92 -3.58 4.11 1.05
N PRO A 93 -4.27 5.16 1.49
CA PRO A 93 -5.71 5.06 1.74
C PRO A 93 -6.53 4.76 0.48
N LEU A 94 -6.13 5.29 -0.68
CA LEU A 94 -6.85 5.04 -1.91
C LEU A 94 -6.76 3.59 -2.35
N LEU A 95 -5.63 2.93 -2.10
CA LEU A 95 -5.49 1.51 -2.39
C LEU A 95 -6.45 0.68 -1.55
N TRP A 96 -6.60 0.99 -0.28
CA TRP A 96 -7.55 0.30 0.59
C TRP A 96 -9.00 0.60 0.22
N GLU A 97 -9.29 1.84 -0.17
CA GLU A 97 -10.63 2.19 -0.65
C GLU A 97 -11.00 1.36 -1.87
N ASN A 98 -10.06 1.15 -2.78
CA ASN A 98 -10.26 0.29 -3.94
C ASN A 98 -10.58 -1.15 -3.55
N MET A 99 -10.11 -1.60 -2.39
CA MET A 99 -10.40 -2.94 -1.87
C MET A 99 -11.69 -3.00 -1.05
N GLY A 100 -12.43 -1.89 -0.98
CA GLY A 100 -13.68 -1.84 -0.25
C GLY A 100 -13.58 -1.36 1.18
N LEU A 101 -12.43 -0.81 1.59
CA LEU A 101 -12.25 -0.29 2.95
C LEU A 101 -12.14 1.24 2.89
N PRO A 102 -13.24 1.98 3.19
CA PRO A 102 -13.22 3.44 3.14
C PRO A 102 -12.25 4.05 4.15
N TYR A 103 -11.90 5.31 3.91
CA TYR A 103 -10.90 6.02 4.70
C TYR A 103 -11.17 5.99 6.20
N SER A 104 -12.40 6.25 6.62
CA SER A 104 -12.75 6.25 8.04
C SER A 104 -12.63 4.86 8.66
N ASP A 105 -13.03 3.83 7.93
CA ASP A 105 -12.93 2.44 8.38
C ASP A 105 -11.48 2.00 8.46
N LEU A 106 -10.65 2.46 7.53
CA LEU A 106 -9.21 2.19 7.55
C LEU A 106 -8.58 2.78 8.81
N ILE A 107 -8.92 4.02 9.17
CA ILE A 107 -8.41 4.65 10.39
C ILE A 107 -8.81 3.82 11.61
N GLU A 108 -10.05 3.39 11.68
CA GLU A 108 -10.54 2.58 12.80
C GLU A 108 -9.77 1.27 12.92
N GLU A 109 -9.55 0.59 11.79
CA GLU A 109 -8.76 -0.64 11.76
C GLU A 109 -7.34 -0.42 12.29
N LEU A 110 -6.71 0.67 11.88
CA LEU A 110 -5.35 0.97 12.31
C LEU A 110 -5.28 1.30 13.81
N VAL A 111 -6.30 1.98 14.32
CA VAL A 111 -6.38 2.25 15.76
C VAL A 111 -6.52 0.94 16.54
N GLU A 112 -7.37 0.04 16.07
CA GLU A 112 -7.54 -1.27 16.71
C GLU A 112 -6.24 -2.08 16.69
N LEU A 113 -5.52 -2.07 15.58
CA LEU A 113 -4.22 -2.74 15.49
C LEU A 113 -3.21 -2.14 16.46
N GLY A 114 -3.23 -0.82 16.60
CA GLY A 114 -2.37 -0.13 17.56
C GLY A 114 -2.67 -0.53 18.99
N GLN A 115 -3.94 -0.65 19.32
CA GLN A 115 -4.36 -1.10 20.64
C GLN A 115 -3.94 -2.53 20.92
N GLU A 116 -4.10 -3.42 19.95
CA GLU A 116 -3.65 -4.81 20.07
C GLU A 116 -2.14 -4.89 20.30
N MET A 117 -1.37 -4.10 19.58
CA MET A 117 0.08 -4.07 19.74
C MET A 117 0.48 -3.54 21.11
N PHE A 118 -0.25 -2.54 21.61
CA PHE A 118 0.00 -1.99 22.94
C PHE A 118 -0.22 -3.06 24.02
N VAL A 119 -1.32 -3.76 23.97
CA VAL A 119 -1.63 -4.83 24.93
C VAL A 119 -0.57 -5.92 24.89
N LYS A 120 -0.15 -6.30 23.67
CA LYS A 120 0.86 -7.32 23.50
C LYS A 120 2.21 -6.90 24.07
N ARG A 121 2.59 -5.64 23.88
CA ARG A 121 3.83 -5.10 24.44
C ARG A 121 3.78 -5.06 25.96
N GLU A 122 2.67 -4.63 26.53
CA GLU A 122 2.50 -4.59 27.98
C GLU A 122 2.63 -5.98 28.59
N SER A 123 2.10 -7.01 27.93
CA SER A 123 2.20 -8.38 28.43
C SER A 123 3.63 -8.93 28.42
N HIS A 124 4.53 -8.32 27.66
CA HIS A 124 5.94 -8.73 27.60
C HIS A 124 6.84 -7.94 28.53
N LEU A 125 6.32 -6.93 29.20
CA LEU A 125 7.11 -6.05 30.07
C LEU A 125 7.17 -6.52 31.53
N ILE A 126 6.65 -7.66 31.82
CA ILE A 126 6.63 -8.18 33.20
C ILE A 126 7.83 -9.06 33.49
#